data_61e6c0c010ddb4edd503e94cb977908a
#
_entry.id   61e6c0c010ddb4edd503e94cb977908a
#
_cell.length_a   1.000
_cell.length_b   1.000
_cell.length_c   1.000
_cell.angle_alpha   90.00
_cell.angle_beta   90.00
_cell.angle_gamma   90.00
#
_symmetry.space_group_name_H-M   'P 1'
#
loop_
_entity.id
_entity.type
_entity.pdbx_description
1 polymer ?
#
loop_
_entity_poly.entity_id
_entity_poly.type
_entity_poly.pdbx_seq_one_letter_code
_entity_poly.pdbx_strand_id
1 'polypeptide(L)'
;QAIATPLPRNRVNLKFKFIEGVSAKIQQINIVGNTKFPEEKLIAQLSLRDDVPWWNFMADQKYQKQKLEADIETLRSFYMNRGYARFKVNSTQVSMTPDRKGLYVTLNIHEGEQYTVNNIDLKGNLEGHSGEMRALIPLEKGAMYSAADVTHTEEILSKYLGRFGYAYPKVNTYPTMNDETKQVDLNINVEPGPRVYVRRINITGNQVTKDEVLRRELRQMEGTWLSGDKIESSKSRLEKLGYFEKVDIQPHRIPGHEDQADLDVEVKERSVGSIDGGVGYGTESGVSFQAGISQDNFFGSGNKGAINFETNKYSKNVELSFTDPYFTVDGVSLGGKVYYNKFTAGDANLVDYDNETVGTKATLGYPLDELNSLEYGLGYEHNKLSQTTNYAQINKFWFINSIDVTEDGHAVFNDYDVSLTWTRNNLDKGMFPTQGNRQQTSGRITVPGSDLQFYKVSFEDAHYYPFDRDHQWVVSGRFKTAYGDGYGQKNGYNQVLPFFENYYAGGSQWMRGFQSNSVGPRGIQLDRTIVSGAVVYPEDKSIGGNAIAVASAELIVPTPFISDTYRNQLRTTVFYDVGTVWDTTFNDSLYTCGYACDRYYDYASPSNLRM
;
A
#
# COMPACT_ATOMS: atom_id res chain seq x y z
N GLN A 1 44.72 11.71 17.04
CA GLN A 1 46.09 11.38 16.74
C GLN A 1 46.12 10.30 15.68
N ALA A 2 46.77 10.56 14.54
CA ALA A 2 46.96 9.56 13.49
C ALA A 2 48.30 8.84 13.74
N ILE A 3 48.28 7.53 13.82
CA ILE A 3 49.48 6.69 13.97
C ILE A 3 49.60 5.85 12.70
N ALA A 4 50.68 6.09 11.95
CA ALA A 4 50.98 5.34 10.74
C ALA A 4 52.01 4.27 11.05
N THR A 5 51.70 3.01 10.84
CA THR A 5 52.60 1.88 11.03
C THR A 5 52.91 1.25 9.67
N PRO A 6 54.17 1.25 9.22
CA PRO A 6 54.51 0.63 7.94
C PRO A 6 54.35 -0.89 8.01
N LEU A 7 53.80 -1.46 6.95
CA LEU A 7 53.64 -2.90 6.77
C LEU A 7 54.44 -3.39 5.55
N PRO A 8 54.80 -4.68 5.49
CA PRO A 8 55.47 -5.25 4.32
C PRO A 8 54.70 -5.01 3.01
N ARG A 9 55.41 -4.94 1.90
CA ARG A 9 54.90 -4.71 0.54
C ARG A 9 54.32 -3.30 0.32
N ASN A 10 54.98 -2.26 0.82
CA ASN A 10 54.63 -0.85 0.60
C ASN A 10 53.21 -0.47 1.04
N ARG A 11 52.71 -1.08 2.13
CA ARG A 11 51.41 -0.80 2.77
C ARG A 11 51.62 -0.08 4.09
N VAL A 12 50.68 0.73 4.49
CA VAL A 12 50.67 1.46 5.76
C VAL A 12 49.36 1.18 6.49
N ASN A 13 49.45 0.79 7.75
CA ASN A 13 48.27 0.71 8.62
C ASN A 13 48.09 2.07 9.30
N LEU A 14 46.96 2.72 9.07
CA LEU A 14 46.61 4.00 9.70
C LEU A 14 45.64 3.74 10.86
N LYS A 15 46.11 3.98 12.08
CA LYS A 15 45.27 3.92 13.28
C LYS A 15 44.97 5.33 13.75
N PHE A 16 43.70 5.72 13.68
CA PHE A 16 43.21 6.98 14.22
C PHE A 16 42.79 6.78 15.67
N LYS A 17 43.45 7.47 16.59
CA LYS A 17 43.08 7.51 18.01
C LYS A 17 42.31 8.81 18.26
N PHE A 18 41.02 8.68 18.51
CA PHE A 18 40.15 9.78 18.89
C PHE A 18 40.08 9.84 20.42
N ILE A 19 40.11 11.03 20.97
CA ILE A 19 39.76 11.30 22.36
C ILE A 19 38.44 12.03 22.29
N GLU A 20 37.37 11.34 22.60
CA GLU A 20 36.04 11.94 22.65
C GLU A 20 35.92 12.78 23.92
N GLY A 21 35.60 14.05 23.76
CA GLY A 21 35.21 14.92 24.87
C GLY A 21 33.80 14.60 25.37
N VAL A 22 33.39 15.20 26.48
CA VAL A 22 32.01 15.15 26.95
C VAL A 22 31.13 15.86 25.93
N SER A 23 30.09 15.20 25.41
CA SER A 23 29.18 15.85 24.50
C SER A 23 28.36 16.91 25.24
N ALA A 24 28.45 18.16 24.78
CA ALA A 24 27.70 19.25 25.37
C ALA A 24 26.25 19.22 24.87
N LYS A 25 25.29 19.41 25.78
CA LYS A 25 23.87 19.51 25.47
C LYS A 25 23.47 20.97 25.22
N ILE A 26 22.51 21.15 24.34
CA ILE A 26 21.92 22.47 24.13
C ILE A 26 21.07 22.80 25.36
N GLN A 27 21.39 23.91 26.02
CA GLN A 27 20.66 24.43 27.18
C GLN A 27 19.55 25.40 26.76
N GLN A 28 19.85 26.20 25.74
CA GLN A 28 18.91 27.19 25.24
C GLN A 28 19.28 27.62 23.82
N ILE A 29 18.27 27.84 23.00
CA ILE A 29 18.36 28.45 21.69
C ILE A 29 17.65 29.80 21.77
N ASN A 30 18.36 30.89 21.47
CA ASN A 30 17.81 32.24 21.44
C ASN A 30 17.82 32.77 20.01
N ILE A 31 16.69 33.32 19.58
CA ILE A 31 16.55 34.00 18.28
C ILE A 31 16.29 35.46 18.54
N VAL A 32 17.23 36.33 18.13
CA VAL A 32 17.16 37.77 18.37
C VAL A 32 16.89 38.49 17.05
N GLY A 33 15.96 39.46 17.09
CA GLY A 33 15.55 40.23 15.91
C GLY A 33 14.27 39.72 15.25
N ASN A 34 13.62 38.73 15.83
CA ASN A 34 12.31 38.23 15.44
C ASN A 34 11.21 39.16 15.95
N THR A 35 10.43 39.76 15.06
CA THR A 35 9.29 40.65 15.37
C THR A 35 7.99 40.15 14.77
N LYS A 36 8.05 39.41 13.67
CA LYS A 36 6.89 38.92 12.91
C LYS A 36 6.39 37.56 13.39
N PHE A 37 7.28 36.72 13.89
CA PHE A 37 6.95 35.38 14.38
C PHE A 37 7.48 35.19 15.81
N PRO A 38 6.69 34.56 16.70
CA PRO A 38 7.16 34.25 18.05
C PRO A 38 8.33 33.24 17.99
N GLU A 39 9.25 33.39 18.93
CA GLU A 39 10.48 32.59 19.03
C GLU A 39 10.16 31.08 19.08
N GLU A 40 9.15 30.69 19.84
CA GLU A 40 8.70 29.30 19.97
C GLU A 40 8.35 28.66 18.62
N LYS A 41 7.69 29.44 17.73
CA LYS A 41 7.31 28.99 16.39
C LYS A 41 8.52 28.78 15.49
N LEU A 42 9.56 29.57 15.68
CA LEU A 42 10.82 29.47 14.93
C LEU A 42 11.64 28.30 15.42
N ILE A 43 11.79 28.14 16.74
CA ILE A 43 12.49 27.02 17.37
C ILE A 43 11.82 25.68 17.00
N ALA A 44 10.49 25.66 16.88
CA ALA A 44 9.75 24.46 16.44
C ALA A 44 10.14 23.98 15.03
N GLN A 45 10.71 24.84 14.18
CA GLN A 45 11.19 24.46 12.84
C GLN A 45 12.59 23.84 12.86
N LEU A 46 13.35 24.03 13.94
CA LEU A 46 14.73 23.56 14.03
C LEU A 46 14.79 22.08 14.37
N SER A 47 15.85 21.41 13.92
CA SER A 47 16.16 20.05 14.34
C SER A 47 16.84 20.00 15.70
N LEU A 48 17.59 21.06 16.05
CA LEU A 48 18.16 21.26 17.37
C LEU A 48 17.08 21.66 18.36
N ARG A 49 17.05 21.04 19.54
CA ARG A 49 16.06 21.26 20.59
C ARG A 49 16.73 21.58 21.91
N ASP A 50 16.19 22.58 22.63
CA ASP A 50 16.54 22.93 23.99
C ASP A 50 15.52 22.40 25.01
N ASP A 51 14.26 22.28 24.63
CA ASP A 51 13.19 21.74 25.46
C ASP A 51 12.78 20.33 24.97
N VAL A 52 13.26 19.30 25.68
CA VAL A 52 12.87 17.93 25.46
C VAL A 52 12.11 17.44 26.68
N PRO A 53 10.82 17.11 26.55
CA PRO A 53 10.03 16.58 27.64
C PRO A 53 10.68 15.34 28.28
N TRP A 54 10.63 15.23 29.62
CA TRP A 54 11.31 14.19 30.39
C TRP A 54 10.95 12.73 29.99
N TRP A 55 9.80 12.53 29.33
CA TRP A 55 9.39 11.23 28.79
C TRP A 55 9.99 10.92 27.41
N ASN A 56 10.59 11.89 26.73
CA ASN A 56 11.22 11.70 25.43
C ASN A 56 12.73 11.54 25.56
N PHE A 57 13.17 10.50 26.29
CA PHE A 57 14.59 10.21 26.53
C PHE A 57 15.34 9.74 25.27
N MET A 58 14.66 9.58 24.12
CA MET A 58 15.30 9.26 22.84
C MET A 58 15.64 10.51 22.01
N ALA A 59 15.18 11.69 22.37
CA ALA A 59 15.52 12.92 21.65
C ALA A 59 16.99 13.29 21.91
N ASP A 60 17.74 13.48 20.83
CA ASP A 60 19.15 13.84 20.88
C ASP A 60 19.30 15.35 21.08
N GLN A 61 19.69 15.78 22.29
CA GLN A 61 20.01 17.17 22.61
C GLN A 61 21.47 17.55 22.30
N LYS A 62 22.22 16.67 21.65
CA LYS A 62 23.64 16.90 21.38
C LYS A 62 23.82 17.95 20.29
N TYR A 63 24.68 18.91 20.59
CA TYR A 63 25.07 19.91 19.60
C TYR A 63 25.90 19.27 18.48
N GLN A 64 25.51 19.58 17.24
CA GLN A 64 26.27 19.23 16.04
C GLN A 64 26.31 20.46 15.14
N LYS A 65 27.50 20.89 14.74
CA LYS A 65 27.70 22.07 13.89
C LYS A 65 26.95 21.95 12.56
N GLN A 66 26.97 20.78 11.96
CA GLN A 66 26.25 20.50 10.71
C GLN A 66 24.72 20.64 10.85
N LYS A 67 24.16 20.22 12.00
CA LYS A 67 22.73 20.43 12.28
C LYS A 67 22.40 21.91 12.43
N LEU A 68 23.29 22.68 13.08
CA LEU A 68 23.07 24.13 13.22
C LEU A 68 23.09 24.84 11.86
N GLU A 69 24.03 24.47 10.97
CA GLU A 69 24.09 25.01 9.61
C GLU A 69 22.82 24.68 8.82
N ALA A 70 22.32 23.43 8.93
CA ALA A 70 21.06 23.02 8.32
C ALA A 70 19.85 23.77 8.91
N ASP A 71 19.83 23.99 10.21
CA ASP A 71 18.77 24.75 10.91
C ASP A 71 18.73 26.21 10.47
N ILE A 72 19.89 26.82 10.22
CA ILE A 72 19.99 28.18 9.68
C ILE A 72 19.36 28.25 8.27
N GLU A 73 19.63 27.28 7.42
CA GLU A 73 18.99 27.19 6.10
C GLU A 73 17.47 26.89 6.20
N THR A 74 17.05 26.11 7.19
CA THR A 74 15.63 25.88 7.49
C THR A 74 14.93 27.18 7.88
N LEU A 75 15.54 27.99 8.76
CA LEU A 75 15.01 29.32 9.09
C LEU A 75 14.94 30.24 7.87
N ARG A 76 15.99 30.24 7.05
CA ARG A 76 16.03 31.03 5.81
C ARG A 76 14.87 30.62 4.90
N SER A 77 14.69 29.34 4.66
CA SER A 77 13.59 28.80 3.87
C SER A 77 12.23 29.14 4.46
N PHE A 78 12.08 29.05 5.79
CA PHE A 78 10.84 29.40 6.49
C PHE A 78 10.38 30.84 6.21
N TYR A 79 11.33 31.81 6.27
CA TYR A 79 11.04 33.20 6.00
C TYR A 79 10.87 33.49 4.51
N MET A 80 11.77 32.97 3.65
CA MET A 80 11.70 33.19 2.20
C MET A 80 10.44 32.61 1.56
N ASN A 81 9.92 31.51 2.12
CA ASN A 81 8.66 30.91 1.67
C ASN A 81 7.40 31.65 2.17
N ARG A 82 7.59 32.70 2.97
CA ARG A 82 6.51 33.57 3.50
C ARG A 82 6.67 35.04 3.09
N GLY A 83 7.40 35.27 2.02
CA GLY A 83 7.55 36.59 1.40
C GLY A 83 8.72 37.42 1.91
N TYR A 84 9.45 36.98 2.91
CA TYR A 84 10.57 37.74 3.48
C TYR A 84 11.87 37.51 2.67
N ALA A 85 11.87 37.97 1.42
CA ALA A 85 12.93 37.73 0.47
C ALA A 85 14.30 38.33 0.87
N ARG A 86 14.32 39.32 1.76
CA ARG A 86 15.52 39.97 2.33
C ARG A 86 15.95 39.40 3.65
N PHE A 87 15.39 38.24 4.06
CA PHE A 87 15.80 37.59 5.31
C PHE A 87 17.28 37.23 5.30
N LYS A 88 17.96 37.49 6.40
CA LYS A 88 19.35 37.08 6.61
C LYS A 88 19.64 36.81 8.08
N VAL A 89 20.55 35.89 8.32
CA VAL A 89 21.16 35.69 9.64
C VAL A 89 22.41 36.55 9.71
N ASN A 90 22.42 37.53 10.59
CA ASN A 90 23.51 38.48 10.73
C ASN A 90 24.71 37.87 11.46
N SER A 91 24.43 37.10 12.49
CA SER A 91 25.48 36.39 13.24
C SER A 91 24.93 35.16 13.98
N THR A 92 25.78 34.18 14.15
CA THR A 92 25.52 32.98 14.95
C THR A 92 26.58 32.89 16.05
N GLN A 93 26.14 32.87 17.29
CA GLN A 93 27.03 32.76 18.45
C GLN A 93 26.73 31.46 19.19
N VAL A 94 27.79 30.70 19.48
CA VAL A 94 27.71 29.48 20.29
C VAL A 94 28.63 29.66 21.48
N SER A 95 28.07 29.72 22.67
CA SER A 95 28.82 29.87 23.92
C SER A 95 28.66 28.65 24.80
N MET A 96 29.73 28.28 25.47
CA MET A 96 29.78 27.09 26.32
C MET A 96 29.70 27.49 27.80
N THR A 97 28.94 26.70 28.57
CA THR A 97 28.91 26.86 30.04
C THR A 97 30.28 26.62 30.65
N PRO A 98 30.60 27.23 31.81
CA PRO A 98 31.91 27.06 32.48
C PRO A 98 32.25 25.60 32.79
N ASP A 99 31.27 24.75 33.06
CA ASP A 99 31.40 23.31 33.31
C ASP A 99 31.57 22.46 32.03
N ARG A 100 31.52 23.10 30.84
CA ARG A 100 31.65 22.48 29.50
C ARG A 100 30.57 21.42 29.18
N LYS A 101 29.45 21.38 29.90
CA LYS A 101 28.39 20.41 29.70
C LYS A 101 27.18 20.97 28.93
N GLY A 102 27.06 22.30 28.86
CA GLY A 102 25.99 23.00 28.22
C GLY A 102 26.44 23.98 27.14
N LEU A 103 25.56 24.23 26.16
CA LEU A 103 25.78 25.20 25.09
C LEU A 103 24.57 26.11 24.97
N TYR A 104 24.81 27.40 24.77
CA TYR A 104 23.84 28.41 24.38
C TYR A 104 24.08 28.76 22.92
N VAL A 105 23.02 28.72 22.13
CA VAL A 105 23.04 29.10 20.70
C VAL A 105 22.23 30.37 20.55
N THR A 106 22.83 31.44 20.03
CA THR A 106 22.14 32.69 19.74
C THR A 106 22.22 33.00 18.26
N LEU A 107 21.06 33.10 17.60
CA LEU A 107 20.89 33.46 16.20
C LEU A 107 20.40 34.91 16.13
N ASN A 108 21.21 35.82 15.60
CA ASN A 108 20.80 37.20 15.35
C ASN A 108 20.31 37.29 13.90
N ILE A 109 19.01 37.54 13.73
CA ILE A 109 18.36 37.55 12.43
C ILE A 109 17.90 38.99 12.07
N HIS A 110 17.73 39.18 10.77
CA HIS A 110 17.04 40.34 10.21
C HIS A 110 15.93 39.81 9.27
N GLU A 111 14.67 40.04 9.68
CA GLU A 111 13.51 39.47 8.97
C GLU A 111 13.27 40.13 7.61
N GLY A 112 13.49 41.44 7.53
CA GLY A 112 13.15 42.26 6.36
C GLY A 112 11.65 42.51 6.24
N GLU A 113 11.23 43.01 5.08
CA GLU A 113 9.83 43.24 4.74
C GLU A 113 9.29 42.10 3.85
N GLN A 114 7.97 42.00 3.81
CA GLN A 114 7.26 40.99 3.02
C GLN A 114 7.05 41.48 1.58
N TYR A 115 7.34 40.67 0.62
CA TYR A 115 7.23 40.94 -0.82
C TYR A 115 6.12 40.14 -1.46
N THR A 116 5.46 40.74 -2.47
CA THR A 116 4.47 40.08 -3.34
C THR A 116 4.98 40.02 -4.78
N VAL A 117 4.55 39.03 -5.53
CA VAL A 117 4.91 38.85 -6.95
C VAL A 117 4.16 39.88 -7.79
N ASN A 118 4.87 40.74 -8.54
CA ASN A 118 4.28 41.72 -9.44
C ASN A 118 4.18 41.20 -10.89
N ASN A 119 5.28 40.66 -11.43
CA ASN A 119 5.32 40.15 -12.80
C ASN A 119 6.11 38.86 -12.87
N ILE A 120 5.72 37.98 -13.81
CA ILE A 120 6.40 36.72 -14.12
C ILE A 120 6.68 36.71 -15.60
N ASP A 121 7.94 36.81 -15.97
CA ASP A 121 8.41 36.93 -17.34
C ASP A 121 9.20 35.68 -17.74
N LEU A 122 8.70 34.95 -18.73
CA LEU A 122 9.32 33.74 -19.23
C LEU A 122 10.11 34.08 -20.50
N LYS A 123 11.44 33.93 -20.45
CA LYS A 123 12.40 34.32 -21.49
C LYS A 123 13.28 33.15 -21.91
N GLY A 124 14.05 33.35 -22.99
CA GLY A 124 14.99 32.38 -23.53
C GLY A 124 14.40 31.57 -24.66
N ASN A 125 14.96 30.41 -24.92
CA ASN A 125 14.50 29.51 -25.97
C ASN A 125 13.42 28.56 -25.43
N LEU A 126 12.18 28.77 -25.83
CA LEU A 126 11.02 28.01 -25.36
C LEU A 126 10.62 26.87 -26.32
N GLU A 127 11.38 26.63 -27.40
CA GLU A 127 11.14 25.56 -28.39
C GLU A 127 9.70 25.49 -28.93
N GLY A 128 9.00 26.62 -28.96
CA GLY A 128 7.60 26.69 -29.39
C GLY A 128 6.55 26.33 -28.34
N HIS A 129 6.96 25.95 -27.12
CA HIS A 129 6.08 25.52 -26.02
C HIS A 129 5.73 26.62 -24.99
N SER A 130 5.77 27.89 -25.42
CA SER A 130 5.56 29.02 -24.51
C SER A 130 4.22 29.02 -23.79
N GLY A 131 3.14 28.59 -24.46
CA GLY A 131 1.79 28.52 -23.88
C GLY A 131 1.67 27.45 -22.80
N GLU A 132 2.17 26.25 -23.09
CA GLU A 132 2.14 25.12 -22.17
C GLU A 132 3.04 25.37 -20.95
N MET A 133 4.25 25.91 -21.16
CA MET A 133 5.15 26.28 -20.08
C MET A 133 4.54 27.34 -19.15
N ARG A 134 3.86 28.35 -19.70
CA ARG A 134 3.17 29.36 -18.90
C ARG A 134 2.04 28.76 -18.07
N ALA A 135 1.29 27.80 -18.63
CA ALA A 135 0.22 27.10 -17.93
C ALA A 135 0.71 26.21 -16.77
N LEU A 136 1.98 25.78 -16.81
CA LEU A 136 2.60 24.97 -15.77
C LEU A 136 3.15 25.78 -14.59
N ILE A 137 3.27 27.11 -14.72
CA ILE A 137 3.80 27.98 -13.68
C ILE A 137 2.72 28.17 -12.60
N PRO A 138 2.92 27.68 -11.36
CA PRO A 138 1.93 27.79 -10.28
C PRO A 138 1.92 29.16 -9.61
N LEU A 139 2.86 30.04 -9.98
CA LEU A 139 3.00 31.38 -9.43
C LEU A 139 1.96 32.31 -10.02
N GLU A 140 1.33 33.13 -9.18
CA GLU A 140 0.33 34.12 -9.61
C GLU A 140 0.76 35.54 -9.26
N LYS A 141 0.37 36.48 -10.10
CA LYS A 141 0.56 37.91 -9.83
C LYS A 141 -0.25 38.34 -8.59
N GLY A 142 0.39 39.06 -7.67
CA GLY A 142 -0.21 39.46 -6.39
C GLY A 142 -0.07 38.44 -5.27
N ALA A 143 0.34 37.22 -5.56
CA ALA A 143 0.64 36.23 -4.54
C ALA A 143 1.87 36.61 -3.71
N MET A 144 1.95 36.09 -2.51
CA MET A 144 3.12 36.25 -1.65
C MET A 144 4.32 35.54 -2.28
N TYR A 145 5.48 36.20 -2.28
CA TYR A 145 6.72 35.59 -2.76
C TYR A 145 7.07 34.34 -1.95
N SER A 146 7.43 33.28 -2.63
CA SER A 146 7.90 32.04 -2.03
C SER A 146 9.09 31.49 -2.81
N ALA A 147 10.22 31.32 -2.15
CA ALA A 147 11.40 30.74 -2.78
C ALA A 147 11.18 29.27 -3.17
N ALA A 148 10.40 28.53 -2.39
CA ALA A 148 10.04 27.15 -2.70
C ALA A 148 9.22 27.06 -3.99
N ASP A 149 8.26 27.98 -4.21
CA ASP A 149 7.43 27.99 -5.41
C ASP A 149 8.24 28.39 -6.65
N VAL A 150 9.24 29.25 -6.48
CA VAL A 150 10.21 29.58 -7.55
C VAL A 150 11.02 28.34 -7.93
N THR A 151 11.63 27.66 -6.96
CA THR A 151 12.40 26.43 -7.21
C THR A 151 11.52 25.35 -7.83
N HIS A 152 10.32 25.17 -7.31
CA HIS A 152 9.35 24.23 -7.87
C HIS A 152 8.97 24.55 -9.32
N THR A 153 8.84 25.83 -9.65
CA THR A 153 8.61 26.28 -11.04
C THR A 153 9.77 25.90 -11.95
N GLU A 154 11.01 26.12 -11.50
CA GLU A 154 12.22 25.73 -12.25
C GLU A 154 12.27 24.21 -12.48
N GLU A 155 11.95 23.43 -11.47
CA GLU A 155 11.88 21.95 -11.55
C GLU A 155 10.78 21.48 -12.52
N ILE A 156 9.57 22.05 -12.45
CA ILE A 156 8.46 21.70 -13.34
C ILE A 156 8.84 21.99 -14.79
N LEU A 157 9.39 23.17 -15.08
CA LEU A 157 9.77 23.56 -16.43
C LEU A 157 10.93 22.71 -16.95
N SER A 158 11.90 22.38 -16.11
CA SER A 158 13.01 21.49 -16.45
C SER A 158 12.50 20.07 -16.75
N LYS A 159 11.59 19.56 -15.93
CA LYS A 159 10.96 18.26 -16.12
C LYS A 159 10.11 18.21 -17.39
N TYR A 160 9.37 19.29 -17.68
CA TYR A 160 8.59 19.42 -18.90
C TYR A 160 9.49 19.32 -20.16
N LEU A 161 10.61 20.07 -20.19
CA LEU A 161 11.57 20.01 -21.28
C LEU A 161 12.23 18.63 -21.43
N GLY A 162 12.47 17.96 -20.30
CA GLY A 162 13.01 16.60 -20.29
C GLY A 162 12.17 15.57 -21.05
N ARG A 163 10.85 15.77 -21.17
CA ARG A 163 9.95 14.91 -21.96
C ARG A 163 10.27 14.94 -23.45
N PHE A 164 10.83 16.04 -23.95
CA PHE A 164 11.18 16.26 -25.34
C PHE A 164 12.64 15.96 -25.68
N GLY A 165 13.36 15.34 -24.71
CA GLY A 165 14.76 14.94 -24.93
C GLY A 165 15.79 15.98 -24.49
N TYR A 166 15.38 17.12 -23.94
CA TYR A 166 16.30 18.13 -23.39
C TYR A 166 16.70 17.67 -21.96
N ALA A 167 17.72 16.83 -21.91
CA ALA A 167 18.08 16.13 -20.66
C ALA A 167 18.74 17.03 -19.61
N TYR A 168 19.30 18.16 -20.03
CA TYR A 168 20.05 19.07 -19.17
C TYR A 168 19.63 20.52 -19.35
N PRO A 169 18.33 20.83 -19.27
CA PRO A 169 17.86 22.19 -19.43
C PRO A 169 18.33 23.04 -18.25
N LYS A 170 18.68 24.29 -18.52
CA LYS A 170 18.94 25.28 -17.49
C LYS A 170 17.74 26.20 -17.40
N VAL A 171 17.04 26.13 -16.29
CA VAL A 171 15.95 27.03 -15.96
C VAL A 171 16.35 27.79 -14.70
N ASN A 172 16.58 29.07 -14.83
CA ASN A 172 17.02 29.91 -13.71
C ASN A 172 16.10 31.12 -13.58
N THR A 173 15.65 31.38 -12.37
CA THR A 173 14.81 32.53 -12.06
C THR A 173 15.63 33.62 -11.39
N TYR A 174 15.58 34.82 -11.96
CA TYR A 174 16.26 35.99 -11.43
C TYR A 174 15.21 36.95 -10.81
N PRO A 175 15.06 36.96 -9.48
CA PRO A 175 14.15 37.88 -8.82
C PRO A 175 14.73 39.30 -8.81
N THR A 176 13.94 40.26 -9.29
CA THR A 176 14.24 41.69 -9.20
C THR A 176 13.32 42.35 -8.18
N MET A 177 13.89 42.80 -7.07
CA MET A 177 13.13 43.33 -5.93
C MET A 177 13.00 44.85 -6.01
N ASN A 178 11.79 45.37 -5.87
CA ASN A 178 11.50 46.77 -5.68
C ASN A 178 11.23 47.02 -4.20
N ASP A 179 12.16 47.68 -3.53
CA ASP A 179 12.08 47.95 -2.08
C ASP A 179 11.07 49.04 -1.73
N GLU A 180 10.67 49.92 -2.69
CA GLU A 180 9.69 50.96 -2.48
C GLU A 180 8.26 50.39 -2.47
N THR A 181 7.96 49.54 -3.47
CA THR A 181 6.62 48.97 -3.64
C THR A 181 6.45 47.63 -2.91
N LYS A 182 7.54 47.06 -2.36
CA LYS A 182 7.57 45.72 -1.74
C LYS A 182 7.11 44.62 -2.72
N GLN A 183 7.50 44.74 -3.97
CA GLN A 183 7.16 43.84 -5.04
C GLN A 183 8.40 43.17 -5.63
N VAL A 184 8.23 41.99 -6.21
CA VAL A 184 9.28 41.26 -6.90
C VAL A 184 8.82 40.90 -8.31
N ASP A 185 9.67 41.18 -9.30
CA ASP A 185 9.53 40.70 -10.67
C ASP A 185 10.40 39.44 -10.84
N LEU A 186 9.80 38.36 -11.34
CA LEU A 186 10.45 37.08 -11.55
C LEU A 186 10.78 36.91 -13.05
N ASN A 187 12.07 36.93 -13.40
CA ASN A 187 12.53 36.68 -14.75
C ASN A 187 13.03 35.24 -14.85
N ILE A 188 12.24 34.36 -15.47
CA ILE A 188 12.56 32.95 -15.67
C ILE A 188 13.25 32.81 -17.02
N ASN A 189 14.53 32.48 -17.01
CA ASN A 189 15.32 32.26 -18.23
C ASN A 189 15.44 30.77 -18.50
N VAL A 190 15.06 30.35 -19.73
CA VAL A 190 15.03 28.95 -20.16
C VAL A 190 16.07 28.72 -21.27
N GLU A 191 16.98 27.80 -21.01
CA GLU A 191 17.99 27.34 -21.97
C GLU A 191 17.87 25.81 -22.09
N PRO A 192 17.15 25.27 -23.10
CA PRO A 192 16.94 23.82 -23.22
C PRO A 192 18.24 23.00 -23.40
N GLY A 193 19.24 23.57 -24.07
CA GLY A 193 20.41 22.83 -24.50
C GLY A 193 20.14 21.89 -25.71
N PRO A 194 21.06 21.01 -26.07
CA PRO A 194 20.85 20.01 -27.10
C PRO A 194 19.94 18.88 -26.63
N ARG A 195 19.23 18.27 -27.57
CA ARG A 195 18.56 17.00 -27.31
C ARG A 195 19.57 15.87 -27.16
N VAL A 196 19.36 14.98 -26.19
CA VAL A 196 20.27 13.90 -25.89
C VAL A 196 19.60 12.55 -26.13
N TYR A 197 20.30 11.66 -26.84
CA TYR A 197 19.85 10.28 -27.10
C TYR A 197 20.59 9.30 -26.19
N VAL A 198 19.91 8.27 -25.74
CA VAL A 198 20.56 7.15 -25.06
C VAL A 198 21.24 6.26 -26.09
N ARG A 199 22.56 6.22 -26.06
CA ARG A 199 23.34 5.35 -26.94
C ARG A 199 23.29 3.91 -26.47
N ARG A 200 23.54 3.67 -25.19
CA ARG A 200 23.63 2.34 -24.59
C ARG A 200 23.17 2.36 -23.13
N ILE A 201 22.58 1.24 -22.69
CA ILE A 201 22.22 0.99 -21.29
C ILE A 201 23.14 -0.10 -20.74
N ASN A 202 23.98 0.27 -19.78
CA ASN A 202 24.90 -0.62 -19.10
C ASN A 202 24.27 -1.03 -17.77
N ILE A 203 24.15 -2.35 -17.51
CA ILE A 203 23.62 -2.88 -16.25
C ILE A 203 24.76 -3.52 -15.48
N THR A 204 24.89 -3.19 -14.21
CA THR A 204 25.94 -3.69 -13.32
C THR A 204 25.39 -4.00 -11.92
N GLY A 205 26.07 -4.93 -11.22
CA GLY A 205 25.66 -5.31 -9.85
C GLY A 205 24.66 -6.47 -9.76
N ASN A 206 24.10 -6.92 -10.87
CA ASN A 206 23.21 -8.07 -10.95
C ASN A 206 24.03 -9.39 -11.05
N GLN A 207 24.32 -10.01 -9.92
CA GLN A 207 25.10 -11.26 -9.86
C GLN A 207 24.23 -12.50 -10.03
N VAL A 208 23.00 -12.47 -9.50
CA VAL A 208 22.02 -13.56 -9.52
C VAL A 208 20.93 -13.28 -10.54
N THR A 209 20.41 -12.05 -10.54
CA THR A 209 19.30 -11.66 -11.42
C THR A 209 19.77 -11.54 -12.85
N LYS A 210 19.08 -12.20 -13.78
CA LYS A 210 19.40 -12.16 -15.20
C LYS A 210 19.17 -10.76 -15.75
N ASP A 211 20.00 -10.34 -16.70
CA ASP A 211 19.94 -9.02 -17.36
C ASP A 211 18.56 -8.72 -17.99
N GLU A 212 17.94 -9.74 -18.58
CA GLU A 212 16.59 -9.64 -19.16
C GLU A 212 15.52 -9.20 -18.17
N VAL A 213 15.67 -9.57 -16.87
CA VAL A 213 14.73 -9.19 -15.79
C VAL A 213 14.81 -7.70 -15.51
N LEU A 214 15.98 -7.10 -15.56
CA LEU A 214 16.15 -5.67 -15.38
C LEU A 214 15.70 -4.91 -16.64
N ARG A 215 16.12 -5.38 -17.83
CA ARG A 215 15.82 -4.69 -19.10
C ARG A 215 14.33 -4.56 -19.37
N ARG A 216 13.53 -5.60 -19.05
CA ARG A 216 12.07 -5.54 -19.25
C ARG A 216 11.36 -4.51 -18.39
N GLU A 217 11.97 -4.10 -17.27
CA GLU A 217 11.43 -3.06 -16.39
C GLU A 217 11.82 -1.65 -16.82
N LEU A 218 12.83 -1.49 -17.69
CA LEU A 218 13.25 -0.18 -18.15
C LEU A 218 12.24 0.42 -19.13
N ARG A 219 11.84 1.65 -18.88
CA ARG A 219 10.99 2.45 -19.77
C ARG A 219 11.81 3.33 -20.71
N GLN A 220 13.04 3.65 -20.31
CA GLN A 220 14.01 4.30 -21.16
C GLN A 220 14.66 3.25 -22.07
N MET A 221 14.60 3.47 -23.38
CA MET A 221 15.17 2.57 -24.38
C MET A 221 16.40 3.17 -25.01
N GLU A 222 17.31 2.30 -25.49
CA GLU A 222 18.44 2.70 -26.35
C GLU A 222 17.93 3.28 -27.66
N GLY A 223 18.66 4.24 -28.22
CA GLY A 223 18.29 4.92 -29.46
C GLY A 223 17.14 5.94 -29.35
N THR A 224 16.57 6.12 -28.19
CA THR A 224 15.50 7.10 -27.94
C THR A 224 16.02 8.32 -27.18
N TRP A 225 15.25 9.39 -27.18
CA TRP A 225 15.57 10.58 -26.36
C TRP A 225 15.65 10.24 -24.90
N LEU A 226 16.66 10.78 -24.23
CA LEU A 226 16.82 10.68 -22.79
C LEU A 226 15.70 11.47 -22.11
N SER A 227 14.89 10.80 -21.30
CA SER A 227 13.77 11.39 -20.59
C SER A 227 13.87 11.11 -19.09
N GLY A 228 13.90 12.17 -18.29
CA GLY A 228 13.92 12.06 -16.82
C GLY A 228 12.73 11.27 -16.28
N ASP A 229 11.52 11.48 -16.82
CA ASP A 229 10.32 10.75 -16.43
C ASP A 229 10.45 9.24 -16.69
N LYS A 230 11.07 8.85 -17.83
CA LYS A 230 11.30 7.44 -18.17
C LYS A 230 12.37 6.81 -17.27
N ILE A 231 13.41 7.56 -16.91
CA ILE A 231 14.44 7.12 -15.96
C ILE A 231 13.81 6.89 -14.58
N GLU A 232 13.04 7.86 -14.07
CA GLU A 232 12.37 7.76 -12.78
C GLU A 232 11.37 6.59 -12.76
N SER A 233 10.59 6.43 -13.82
CA SER A 233 9.68 5.28 -13.98
C SER A 233 10.45 3.96 -14.00
N SER A 234 11.58 3.88 -14.70
CA SER A 234 12.44 2.69 -14.73
C SER A 234 12.98 2.36 -13.35
N LYS A 235 13.46 3.37 -12.62
CA LYS A 235 13.96 3.23 -11.26
C LYS A 235 12.87 2.72 -10.31
N SER A 236 11.70 3.38 -10.32
CA SER A 236 10.56 2.98 -9.50
C SER A 236 10.09 1.55 -9.79
N ARG A 237 10.11 1.12 -11.05
CA ARG A 237 9.75 -0.25 -11.43
C ARG A 237 10.76 -1.27 -10.90
N LEU A 238 12.06 -1.01 -11.05
CA LEU A 238 13.11 -1.87 -10.50
C LEU A 238 13.04 -1.95 -8.97
N GLU A 239 12.80 -0.83 -8.29
CA GLU A 239 12.62 -0.79 -6.84
C GLU A 239 11.38 -1.59 -6.39
N LYS A 240 10.27 -1.50 -7.13
CA LYS A 240 9.03 -2.26 -6.86
C LYS A 240 9.18 -3.78 -6.99
N LEU A 241 10.14 -4.27 -7.77
CA LEU A 241 10.44 -5.71 -7.81
C LEU A 241 10.84 -6.25 -6.43
N GLY A 242 11.46 -5.40 -5.62
CA GLY A 242 11.94 -5.79 -4.30
C GLY A 242 13.19 -6.69 -4.31
N TYR A 243 13.86 -6.86 -5.45
CA TYR A 243 15.07 -7.67 -5.59
C TYR A 243 16.35 -6.94 -5.21
N PHE A 244 16.27 -5.60 -5.12
CA PHE A 244 17.42 -4.72 -4.94
C PHE A 244 17.29 -3.91 -3.65
N GLU A 245 18.42 -3.76 -2.94
CA GLU A 245 18.56 -2.86 -1.79
C GLU A 245 18.71 -1.40 -2.28
N LYS A 246 19.41 -1.22 -3.40
CA LYS A 246 19.65 0.07 -4.03
C LYS A 246 19.54 -0.06 -5.54
N VAL A 247 18.89 0.89 -6.16
CA VAL A 247 18.84 1.09 -7.61
C VAL A 247 19.30 2.50 -7.89
N ASP A 248 20.35 2.64 -8.69
CA ASP A 248 20.86 3.93 -9.16
C ASP A 248 20.90 3.93 -10.69
N ILE A 249 20.34 4.97 -11.30
CA ILE A 249 20.29 5.11 -12.75
C ILE A 249 20.84 6.50 -13.08
N GLN A 250 22.02 6.54 -13.69
CA GLN A 250 22.71 7.79 -13.98
C GLN A 250 23.05 7.90 -15.47
N PRO A 251 22.70 9.01 -16.12
CA PRO A 251 23.14 9.29 -17.48
C PRO A 251 24.57 9.84 -17.47
N HIS A 252 25.44 9.22 -18.24
CA HIS A 252 26.81 9.66 -18.45
C HIS A 252 27.00 10.25 -19.84
N ARG A 253 27.45 11.49 -19.93
CA ARG A 253 27.77 12.14 -21.19
C ARG A 253 29.00 11.48 -21.82
N ILE A 254 28.97 11.35 -23.16
CA ILE A 254 30.09 10.78 -23.90
C ILE A 254 31.02 11.91 -24.33
N PRO A 255 32.31 11.86 -23.99
CA PRO A 255 33.26 12.85 -24.42
C PRO A 255 33.28 12.99 -25.96
N GLY A 256 33.13 14.22 -26.47
CA GLY A 256 33.10 14.50 -27.90
C GLY A 256 31.71 14.33 -28.58
N HIS A 257 30.66 13.93 -27.85
CA HIS A 257 29.30 13.82 -28.38
C HIS A 257 28.33 14.50 -27.40
N GLU A 258 27.92 15.71 -27.70
CA GLU A 258 27.02 16.50 -26.83
C GLU A 258 25.57 16.01 -26.87
N ASP A 259 25.20 15.28 -27.92
CA ASP A 259 23.86 14.76 -28.20
C ASP A 259 23.66 13.30 -27.77
N GLN A 260 24.65 12.66 -27.10
CA GLN A 260 24.57 11.25 -26.69
C GLN A 260 24.97 11.08 -25.23
N ALA A 261 24.29 10.11 -24.60
CA ALA A 261 24.63 9.67 -23.25
C ALA A 261 24.51 8.15 -23.14
N ASP A 262 25.38 7.53 -22.35
CA ASP A 262 25.17 6.17 -21.87
C ASP A 262 24.37 6.23 -20.57
N LEU A 263 23.51 5.26 -20.36
CA LEU A 263 22.73 5.13 -19.13
C LEU A 263 23.30 3.98 -18.30
N ASP A 264 23.88 4.30 -17.17
CA ASP A 264 24.41 3.30 -16.24
C ASP A 264 23.35 2.97 -15.19
N VAL A 265 22.96 1.71 -15.15
CA VAL A 265 22.03 1.13 -14.18
C VAL A 265 22.82 0.28 -13.20
N GLU A 266 23.10 0.83 -12.03
CA GLU A 266 23.80 0.13 -10.97
C GLU A 266 22.79 -0.38 -9.95
N VAL A 267 22.79 -1.69 -9.69
CA VAL A 267 21.92 -2.31 -8.71
C VAL A 267 22.75 -3.01 -7.62
N LYS A 268 22.21 -3.02 -6.41
CA LYS A 268 22.72 -3.84 -5.32
C LYS A 268 21.66 -4.86 -4.94
N GLU A 269 21.92 -6.13 -5.22
CA GLU A 269 20.98 -7.20 -4.92
C GLU A 269 20.84 -7.43 -3.43
N ARG A 270 19.63 -7.83 -3.02
CA ARG A 270 19.35 -8.34 -1.67
C ARG A 270 18.83 -9.77 -1.74
N SER A 271 18.88 -10.48 -0.61
CA SER A 271 18.21 -11.77 -0.52
C SER A 271 16.69 -11.58 -0.68
N VAL A 272 16.10 -12.29 -1.62
CA VAL A 272 14.66 -12.25 -1.94
C VAL A 272 13.93 -13.56 -1.56
N GLY A 273 14.65 -14.49 -0.93
CA GLY A 273 14.06 -15.64 -0.26
C GLY A 273 13.64 -15.26 1.16
N SER A 274 12.45 -15.64 1.58
CA SER A 274 12.00 -15.54 2.96
C SER A 274 11.61 -16.91 3.51
N ILE A 275 11.87 -17.09 4.78
CA ILE A 275 11.34 -18.18 5.58
C ILE A 275 10.61 -17.51 6.74
N ASP A 276 9.31 -17.69 6.76
CA ASP A 276 8.45 -17.08 7.75
C ASP A 276 7.91 -18.15 8.68
N GLY A 277 7.85 -17.85 9.95
CA GLY A 277 7.22 -18.68 10.97
C GLY A 277 6.55 -17.82 12.02
N GLY A 278 5.34 -18.16 12.40
CA GLY A 278 4.58 -17.40 13.37
C GLY A 278 3.69 -18.29 14.23
N VAL A 279 3.50 -17.87 15.48
CA VAL A 279 2.52 -18.42 16.39
C VAL A 279 1.65 -17.26 16.86
N GLY A 280 0.35 -17.40 16.73
CA GLY A 280 -0.62 -16.42 17.17
C GLY A 280 -1.66 -17.03 18.10
N TYR A 281 -2.34 -16.19 18.85
CA TYR A 281 -3.52 -16.59 19.64
C TYR A 281 -4.63 -15.57 19.41
N GLY A 282 -5.77 -16.05 18.99
CA GLY A 282 -7.01 -15.29 18.89
C GLY A 282 -8.10 -15.91 19.77
N THR A 283 -8.95 -15.09 20.35
CA THR A 283 -10.05 -15.58 21.21
C THR A 283 -11.02 -16.50 20.46
N GLU A 284 -11.17 -16.31 19.16
CA GLU A 284 -12.05 -17.10 18.29
C GLU A 284 -11.28 -18.19 17.51
N SER A 285 -10.12 -17.85 16.98
CA SER A 285 -9.30 -18.78 16.18
C SER A 285 -8.44 -19.73 17.02
N GLY A 286 -8.37 -19.49 18.35
CA GLY A 286 -7.47 -20.25 19.22
C GLY A 286 -6.00 -20.01 18.89
N VAL A 287 -5.16 -21.01 19.11
CA VAL A 287 -3.75 -20.99 18.72
C VAL A 287 -3.66 -21.19 17.22
N SER A 288 -2.94 -20.29 16.55
CA SER A 288 -2.63 -20.37 15.13
C SER A 288 -1.13 -20.56 14.91
N PHE A 289 -0.79 -21.38 13.93
CA PHE A 289 0.57 -21.57 13.44
C PHE A 289 0.61 -21.26 11.96
N GLN A 290 1.61 -20.49 11.56
CA GLN A 290 1.90 -20.24 10.16
C GLN A 290 3.37 -20.52 9.87
N ALA A 291 3.65 -21.08 8.71
CA ALA A 291 4.99 -21.26 8.20
C ALA A 291 4.97 -21.04 6.68
N GLY A 292 5.96 -20.33 6.18
CA GLY A 292 6.07 -20.03 4.76
C GLY A 292 7.51 -20.08 4.29
N ILE A 293 7.68 -20.49 3.06
CA ILE A 293 8.93 -20.34 2.31
C ILE A 293 8.57 -19.69 1.00
N SER A 294 9.16 -18.55 0.70
CA SER A 294 8.95 -17.88 -0.57
C SER A 294 10.27 -17.46 -1.20
N GLN A 295 10.29 -17.44 -2.52
CA GLN A 295 11.40 -16.98 -3.34
C GLN A 295 10.85 -16.13 -4.49
N ASP A 296 11.09 -14.83 -4.47
CA ASP A 296 10.53 -13.90 -5.46
C ASP A 296 11.33 -13.80 -6.76
N ASN A 297 12.55 -14.28 -6.79
CA ASN A 297 13.42 -14.25 -7.97
C ASN A 297 14.09 -15.63 -8.13
N PHE A 298 13.27 -16.63 -8.43
CA PHE A 298 13.70 -18.02 -8.49
C PHE A 298 14.76 -18.23 -9.58
N PHE A 299 15.97 -18.63 -9.17
CA PHE A 299 17.16 -18.75 -10.04
C PHE A 299 17.44 -17.48 -10.88
N GLY A 300 17.14 -16.30 -10.38
CA GLY A 300 17.39 -15.04 -11.10
C GLY A 300 16.47 -14.78 -12.30
N SER A 301 15.44 -15.58 -12.51
CA SER A 301 14.51 -15.47 -13.65
C SER A 301 13.40 -14.44 -13.44
N GLY A 302 13.25 -13.93 -12.22
CA GLY A 302 12.12 -13.07 -11.83
C GLY A 302 10.84 -13.85 -11.56
N ASN A 303 10.85 -15.17 -11.63
CA ASN A 303 9.71 -16.03 -11.30
C ASN A 303 9.57 -16.12 -9.78
N LYS A 304 8.33 -16.33 -9.32
CA LYS A 304 7.98 -16.43 -7.90
C LYS A 304 7.55 -17.84 -7.58
N GLY A 305 8.07 -18.38 -6.49
CA GLY A 305 7.64 -19.66 -5.92
C GLY A 305 7.36 -19.50 -4.43
N ALA A 306 6.30 -20.12 -3.93
CA ALA A 306 6.00 -20.09 -2.50
C ALA A 306 5.34 -21.39 -2.05
N ILE A 307 5.63 -21.76 -0.81
CA ILE A 307 4.94 -22.82 -0.06
C ILE A 307 4.46 -22.17 1.23
N ASN A 308 3.16 -22.23 1.48
CA ASN A 308 2.53 -21.66 2.67
C ASN A 308 1.80 -22.78 3.43
N PHE A 309 1.93 -22.75 4.73
CA PHE A 309 1.18 -23.57 5.67
C PHE A 309 0.57 -22.69 6.74
N GLU A 310 -0.72 -22.84 6.96
CA GLU A 310 -1.44 -22.16 8.03
C GLU A 310 -2.39 -23.14 8.71
N THR A 311 -2.45 -23.11 10.03
CA THR A 311 -3.44 -23.87 10.79
C THR A 311 -3.90 -23.11 12.02
N ASN A 312 -5.18 -23.19 12.29
CA ASN A 312 -5.80 -22.65 13.49
C ASN A 312 -6.89 -23.66 13.98
N LYS A 313 -7.72 -23.24 14.92
CA LYS A 313 -8.77 -24.07 15.50
C LYS A 313 -9.73 -24.67 14.44
N TYR A 314 -10.11 -23.88 13.43
CA TYR A 314 -11.13 -24.25 12.46
C TYR A 314 -10.63 -24.40 11.01
N SER A 315 -9.38 -24.04 10.75
CA SER A 315 -8.84 -24.08 9.38
C SER A 315 -7.44 -24.69 9.34
N LYS A 316 -7.17 -25.48 8.28
CA LYS A 316 -5.83 -25.89 7.89
C LYS A 316 -5.68 -25.64 6.41
N ASN A 317 -4.65 -24.89 6.03
CA ASN A 317 -4.35 -24.54 4.66
C ASN A 317 -2.91 -24.88 4.31
N VAL A 318 -2.70 -25.52 3.17
CA VAL A 318 -1.39 -25.76 2.58
C VAL A 318 -1.48 -25.33 1.12
N GLU A 319 -0.61 -24.44 0.69
CA GLU A 319 -0.58 -23.94 -0.69
C GLU A 319 0.83 -24.00 -1.24
N LEU A 320 0.97 -24.54 -2.44
CA LEU A 320 2.16 -24.45 -3.29
C LEU A 320 1.80 -23.60 -4.49
N SER A 321 2.51 -22.51 -4.72
CA SER A 321 2.28 -21.60 -5.84
C SER A 321 3.55 -21.29 -6.60
N PHE A 322 3.40 -21.09 -7.92
CA PHE A 322 4.45 -20.64 -8.82
C PHE A 322 3.87 -19.64 -9.80
N THR A 323 4.59 -18.54 -10.07
CA THR A 323 4.16 -17.49 -11.00
C THR A 323 5.33 -17.00 -11.84
N ASP A 324 5.16 -17.00 -13.14
CA ASP A 324 5.98 -16.27 -14.09
C ASP A 324 5.31 -14.92 -14.40
N PRO A 325 5.84 -13.79 -13.91
CA PRO A 325 5.23 -12.47 -14.12
C PRO A 325 5.38 -11.95 -15.55
N TYR A 326 6.26 -12.56 -16.36
CA TYR A 326 6.51 -12.19 -17.75
C TYR A 326 6.52 -13.42 -18.65
N PHE A 327 5.45 -14.22 -18.60
CA PHE A 327 5.25 -15.34 -19.52
C PHE A 327 5.27 -14.88 -20.99
N THR A 328 4.81 -13.69 -21.26
CA THR A 328 4.99 -12.99 -22.54
C THR A 328 5.81 -11.72 -22.37
N VAL A 329 6.41 -11.23 -23.47
CA VAL A 329 7.19 -9.98 -23.47
C VAL A 329 6.37 -8.74 -23.11
N ASP A 330 5.06 -8.79 -23.32
CA ASP A 330 4.12 -7.70 -22.97
C ASP A 330 3.72 -7.67 -21.49
N GLY A 331 4.28 -8.58 -20.68
CA GLY A 331 4.04 -8.63 -19.22
C GLY A 331 2.77 -9.39 -18.84
N VAL A 332 2.27 -10.28 -19.69
CA VAL A 332 1.23 -11.24 -19.30
C VAL A 332 1.85 -12.25 -18.35
N SER A 333 1.29 -12.40 -17.16
CA SER A 333 1.75 -13.37 -16.17
C SER A 333 1.03 -14.70 -16.31
N LEU A 334 1.75 -15.79 -16.04
CA LEU A 334 1.19 -17.15 -15.90
C LEU A 334 1.46 -17.64 -14.48
N GLY A 335 0.40 -17.90 -13.75
CA GLY A 335 0.46 -18.47 -12.40
C GLY A 335 -0.16 -19.85 -12.33
N GLY A 336 0.29 -20.63 -11.37
CA GLY A 336 -0.31 -21.91 -11.02
C GLY A 336 -0.22 -22.15 -9.52
N LYS A 337 -1.26 -22.75 -8.96
CA LYS A 337 -1.24 -23.18 -7.56
C LYS A 337 -1.95 -24.51 -7.35
N VAL A 338 -1.46 -25.25 -6.36
CA VAL A 338 -2.10 -26.43 -5.82
C VAL A 338 -2.28 -26.21 -4.33
N TYR A 339 -3.45 -26.52 -3.81
CA TYR A 339 -3.76 -26.27 -2.42
C TYR A 339 -4.62 -27.37 -1.80
N TYR A 340 -4.44 -27.52 -0.51
CA TYR A 340 -5.31 -28.30 0.37
C TYR A 340 -5.87 -27.37 1.44
N ASN A 341 -7.16 -27.37 1.60
CA ASN A 341 -7.86 -26.64 2.64
C ASN A 341 -8.83 -27.56 3.38
N LYS A 342 -8.74 -27.57 4.71
CA LYS A 342 -9.74 -28.21 5.59
C LYS A 342 -10.38 -27.12 6.43
N PHE A 343 -11.69 -27.06 6.45
CA PHE A 343 -12.48 -26.10 7.20
C PHE A 343 -13.52 -26.82 8.06
N THR A 344 -13.47 -26.60 9.38
CA THR A 344 -14.43 -27.10 10.39
C THR A 344 -15.35 -25.97 10.80
N ALA A 345 -16.52 -25.91 10.20
CA ALA A 345 -17.43 -24.74 10.30
C ALA A 345 -17.96 -24.55 11.73
N GLY A 346 -18.24 -25.62 12.46
CA GLY A 346 -18.74 -25.56 13.82
C GLY A 346 -17.81 -24.82 14.79
N ASP A 347 -16.52 -24.88 14.56
CA ASP A 347 -15.50 -24.16 15.32
C ASP A 347 -15.38 -22.69 14.93
N ALA A 348 -15.96 -22.29 13.79
CA ALA A 348 -15.96 -20.94 13.25
C ALA A 348 -17.28 -20.17 13.48
N ASN A 349 -18.08 -20.52 14.47
CA ASN A 349 -19.43 -20.00 14.77
C ASN A 349 -20.46 -20.24 13.66
N LEU A 350 -20.26 -21.26 12.85
CA LEU A 350 -21.16 -21.67 11.80
C LEU A 350 -21.87 -22.98 12.17
N VAL A 351 -22.90 -23.33 11.40
CA VAL A 351 -23.53 -24.65 11.51
C VAL A 351 -22.49 -25.76 11.30
N ASP A 352 -22.70 -26.90 11.96
CA ASP A 352 -21.69 -27.97 11.99
C ASP A 352 -21.60 -28.69 10.64
N TYR A 353 -20.47 -28.52 9.96
CA TYR A 353 -20.01 -29.30 8.81
C TYR A 353 -18.49 -29.21 8.70
N ASP A 354 -17.88 -30.19 8.07
CA ASP A 354 -16.49 -30.14 7.66
C ASP A 354 -16.40 -30.15 6.15
N ASN A 355 -15.54 -29.32 5.58
CA ASN A 355 -15.21 -29.32 4.16
C ASN A 355 -13.69 -29.50 3.99
N GLU A 356 -13.30 -30.55 3.25
CA GLU A 356 -11.92 -30.76 2.82
C GLU A 356 -11.84 -30.54 1.31
N THR A 357 -11.02 -29.58 0.89
CA THR A 357 -10.86 -29.21 -0.52
C THR A 357 -9.42 -29.47 -0.96
N VAL A 358 -9.24 -30.23 -2.03
CA VAL A 358 -7.99 -30.28 -2.80
C VAL A 358 -8.23 -29.58 -4.11
N GLY A 359 -7.44 -28.56 -4.41
CA GLY A 359 -7.66 -27.78 -5.62
C GLY A 359 -6.39 -27.48 -6.38
N THR A 360 -6.55 -27.21 -7.66
CA THR A 360 -5.52 -26.63 -8.53
C THR A 360 -6.12 -25.48 -9.32
N LYS A 361 -5.33 -24.42 -9.49
CA LYS A 361 -5.77 -23.24 -10.26
C LYS A 361 -4.62 -22.74 -11.13
N ALA A 362 -4.92 -22.49 -12.40
CA ALA A 362 -4.05 -21.77 -13.33
C ALA A 362 -4.61 -20.37 -13.55
N THR A 363 -3.72 -19.36 -13.60
CA THR A 363 -4.12 -17.96 -13.78
C THR A 363 -3.30 -17.28 -14.87
N LEU A 364 -3.95 -16.46 -15.69
CA LEU A 364 -3.33 -15.55 -16.65
C LEU A 364 -3.65 -14.11 -16.23
N GLY A 365 -2.62 -13.38 -15.84
CA GLY A 365 -2.75 -11.97 -15.47
C GLY A 365 -2.33 -11.06 -16.62
N TYR A 366 -3.23 -10.19 -17.05
CA TYR A 366 -3.02 -9.23 -18.12
C TYR A 366 -3.00 -7.81 -17.56
N PRO A 367 -1.86 -7.08 -17.61
CA PRO A 367 -1.79 -5.69 -17.23
C PRO A 367 -2.45 -4.84 -18.35
N LEU A 368 -3.56 -4.17 -18.03
CA LEU A 368 -4.22 -3.25 -18.95
C LEU A 368 -3.47 -1.92 -19.02
N ASP A 369 -3.04 -1.44 -17.88
CA ASP A 369 -2.20 -0.25 -17.70
C ASP A 369 -1.46 -0.31 -16.34
N GLU A 370 -0.81 0.78 -15.94
CA GLU A 370 -0.04 0.85 -14.68
C GLU A 370 -0.89 0.66 -13.41
N LEU A 371 -2.19 0.90 -13.50
CA LEU A 371 -3.13 0.84 -12.37
C LEU A 371 -4.11 -0.32 -12.46
N ASN A 372 -4.40 -0.80 -13.68
CA ASN A 372 -5.45 -1.77 -13.96
C ASN A 372 -4.88 -3.10 -14.43
N SER A 373 -5.39 -4.18 -13.87
CA SER A 373 -5.06 -5.54 -14.29
C SER A 373 -6.32 -6.39 -14.41
N LEU A 374 -6.26 -7.38 -15.29
CA LEU A 374 -7.28 -8.39 -15.51
C LEU A 374 -6.66 -9.76 -15.30
N GLU A 375 -7.28 -10.60 -14.50
CA GLU A 375 -6.83 -11.96 -14.23
C GLU A 375 -7.91 -12.97 -14.66
N TYR A 376 -7.54 -13.91 -15.51
CA TYR A 376 -8.35 -15.06 -15.90
C TYR A 376 -7.87 -16.27 -15.11
N GLY A 377 -8.77 -17.04 -14.53
CA GLY A 377 -8.46 -18.24 -13.79
C GLY A 377 -9.22 -19.45 -14.32
N LEU A 378 -8.54 -20.60 -14.33
CA LEU A 378 -9.13 -21.91 -14.55
C LEU A 378 -8.85 -22.75 -13.32
N GLY A 379 -9.89 -23.28 -12.67
CA GLY A 379 -9.79 -24.03 -11.43
C GLY A 379 -10.37 -25.43 -11.56
N TYR A 380 -9.85 -26.34 -10.74
CA TYR A 380 -10.43 -27.63 -10.42
C TYR A 380 -10.40 -27.80 -8.92
N GLU A 381 -11.50 -28.19 -8.33
CA GLU A 381 -11.65 -28.46 -6.90
C GLU A 381 -12.31 -29.82 -6.69
N HIS A 382 -11.69 -30.59 -5.81
CA HIS A 382 -12.25 -31.82 -5.26
C HIS A 382 -12.64 -31.54 -3.82
N ASN A 383 -13.94 -31.46 -3.56
CA ASN A 383 -14.51 -31.17 -2.26
C ASN A 383 -15.05 -32.45 -1.61
N LYS A 384 -14.61 -32.72 -0.37
CA LYS A 384 -15.16 -33.78 0.47
C LYS A 384 -15.88 -33.13 1.64
N LEU A 385 -17.20 -33.23 1.63
CA LEU A 385 -18.06 -32.60 2.61
C LEU A 385 -18.63 -33.64 3.57
N SER A 386 -18.57 -33.35 4.87
CA SER A 386 -19.20 -34.15 5.92
C SER A 386 -20.12 -33.28 6.77
N GLN A 387 -21.24 -33.84 7.19
CA GLN A 387 -22.24 -33.16 8.01
C GLN A 387 -22.49 -33.96 9.27
N THR A 388 -22.51 -33.29 10.41
CA THR A 388 -22.77 -33.90 11.70
C THR A 388 -24.19 -33.67 12.21
N THR A 389 -24.89 -32.62 11.71
CA THR A 389 -26.20 -32.19 12.20
C THR A 389 -27.21 -31.99 11.08
N ASN A 390 -28.50 -32.13 11.36
CA ASN A 390 -29.59 -32.06 10.40
C ASN A 390 -30.19 -30.65 10.32
N TYR A 391 -29.76 -29.85 9.31
CA TYR A 391 -30.26 -28.51 9.05
C TYR A 391 -31.16 -28.47 7.81
N ALA A 392 -32.25 -27.69 7.87
CA ALA A 392 -33.19 -27.59 6.76
C ALA A 392 -32.55 -27.07 5.46
N GLN A 393 -31.69 -26.06 5.57
CA GLN A 393 -30.99 -25.46 4.42
C GLN A 393 -30.04 -26.47 3.78
N ILE A 394 -29.30 -27.25 4.59
CA ILE A 394 -28.39 -28.28 4.11
C ILE A 394 -29.15 -29.45 3.50
N ASN A 395 -30.25 -29.88 4.13
CA ASN A 395 -31.08 -30.95 3.58
C ASN A 395 -31.72 -30.55 2.24
N LYS A 396 -32.12 -29.28 2.06
CA LYS A 396 -32.59 -28.76 0.77
C LYS A 396 -31.50 -28.91 -0.31
N PHE A 397 -30.24 -28.55 0.02
CA PHE A 397 -29.11 -28.71 -0.87
C PHE A 397 -28.86 -30.18 -1.26
N TRP A 398 -28.89 -31.09 -0.29
CA TRP A 398 -28.75 -32.54 -0.53
C TRP A 398 -29.86 -33.05 -1.45
N PHE A 399 -31.08 -32.68 -1.17
CA PHE A 399 -32.27 -33.09 -1.96
C PHE A 399 -32.18 -32.60 -3.41
N ILE A 400 -31.88 -31.33 -3.65
CA ILE A 400 -31.78 -30.75 -5.01
C ILE A 400 -30.67 -31.45 -5.80
N ASN A 401 -29.54 -31.74 -5.18
CA ASN A 401 -28.40 -32.31 -5.86
C ASN A 401 -28.46 -33.86 -5.96
N SER A 402 -29.46 -34.51 -5.35
CA SER A 402 -29.58 -35.99 -5.24
C SER A 402 -28.24 -36.65 -4.85
N ILE A 403 -27.67 -36.15 -3.81
CA ILE A 403 -26.37 -36.60 -3.35
C ILE A 403 -26.58 -37.80 -2.47
N ASP A 404 -26.07 -38.94 -2.91
CA ASP A 404 -25.93 -40.09 -2.06
C ASP A 404 -24.74 -39.85 -1.10
N VAL A 405 -25.06 -39.65 0.17
CA VAL A 405 -24.07 -39.63 1.22
C VAL A 405 -23.50 -41.05 1.31
N THR A 406 -22.19 -41.20 1.17
CA THR A 406 -21.51 -42.47 1.29
C THR A 406 -21.82 -43.13 2.64
N GLU A 407 -21.61 -44.44 2.78
CA GLU A 407 -21.80 -45.19 4.04
C GLU A 407 -21.03 -44.54 5.21
N ASP A 408 -19.91 -43.86 4.89
CA ASP A 408 -19.07 -43.13 5.86
C ASP A 408 -19.59 -41.71 6.20
N GLY A 409 -20.74 -41.27 5.70
CA GLY A 409 -21.33 -39.98 5.98
C GLY A 409 -20.69 -38.80 5.23
N HIS A 410 -20.01 -39.05 4.13
CA HIS A 410 -19.36 -38.03 3.29
C HIS A 410 -20.04 -37.89 1.92
N ALA A 411 -19.95 -36.67 1.37
CA ALA A 411 -20.28 -36.40 -0.02
C ALA A 411 -19.07 -35.80 -0.74
N VAL A 412 -18.89 -36.18 -1.98
CA VAL A 412 -17.74 -35.74 -2.79
C VAL A 412 -18.26 -35.01 -4.02
N PHE A 413 -17.61 -33.89 -4.35
CA PHE A 413 -17.91 -33.07 -5.52
C PHE A 413 -16.65 -32.74 -6.27
N ASN A 414 -16.75 -32.76 -7.60
CA ASN A 414 -15.68 -32.33 -8.50
C ASN A 414 -16.18 -31.15 -9.31
N ASP A 415 -15.58 -30.00 -9.10
CA ASP A 415 -16.00 -28.76 -9.73
C ASP A 415 -14.87 -28.17 -10.57
N TYR A 416 -15.23 -27.76 -11.78
CA TYR A 416 -14.34 -27.02 -12.68
C TYR A 416 -14.85 -25.60 -12.78
N ASP A 417 -14.01 -24.61 -12.56
CA ASP A 417 -14.43 -23.22 -12.57
C ASP A 417 -13.60 -22.34 -13.50
N VAL A 418 -14.25 -21.29 -13.97
CA VAL A 418 -13.64 -20.16 -14.66
C VAL A 418 -13.85 -18.92 -13.80
N SER A 419 -12.79 -18.16 -13.63
CA SER A 419 -12.86 -16.90 -12.89
C SER A 419 -12.26 -15.75 -13.70
N LEU A 420 -12.84 -14.57 -13.50
CA LEU A 420 -12.38 -13.31 -14.06
C LEU A 420 -12.31 -12.28 -12.94
N THR A 421 -11.15 -11.66 -12.76
CA THR A 421 -10.95 -10.63 -11.74
C THR A 421 -10.35 -9.39 -12.39
N TRP A 422 -11.02 -8.25 -12.27
CA TRP A 422 -10.48 -6.95 -12.59
C TRP A 422 -10.05 -6.26 -11.30
N THR A 423 -8.84 -5.72 -11.29
CA THR A 423 -8.31 -4.96 -10.17
C THR A 423 -7.77 -3.62 -10.65
N ARG A 424 -8.20 -2.55 -10.00
CA ARG A 424 -7.60 -1.23 -10.08
C ARG A 424 -6.95 -0.91 -8.74
N ASN A 425 -5.67 -0.53 -8.76
CA ASN A 425 -4.94 -0.20 -7.55
C ASN A 425 -4.10 1.06 -7.74
N ASN A 426 -4.49 2.14 -7.05
CA ASN A 426 -3.82 3.44 -7.04
C ASN A 426 -3.43 3.84 -5.60
N LEU A 427 -3.20 2.88 -4.73
CA LEU A 427 -2.77 3.15 -3.36
C LEU A 427 -1.31 3.61 -3.32
N ASP A 428 -1.04 4.61 -2.47
CA ASP A 428 0.32 5.15 -2.23
C ASP A 428 1.26 4.12 -1.59
N LYS A 429 0.72 3.20 -0.78
CA LYS A 429 1.47 2.17 -0.04
C LYS A 429 0.70 0.85 -0.01
N GLY A 430 1.44 -0.27 0.00
CA GLY A 430 0.85 -1.60 0.15
C GLY A 430 0.37 -1.88 1.57
N MET A 431 1.12 -1.41 2.58
CA MET A 431 0.76 -1.51 3.98
C MET A 431 0.46 -0.12 4.54
N PHE A 432 -0.65 0.02 5.28
CA PHE A 432 -1.12 1.29 5.83
C PHE A 432 -1.25 2.42 4.79
N PRO A 433 -2.03 2.22 3.72
CA PRO A 433 -2.26 3.27 2.72
C PRO A 433 -2.85 4.52 3.36
N THR A 434 -2.48 5.68 2.81
CA THR A 434 -2.95 6.99 3.27
C THR A 434 -3.66 7.77 2.17
N GLN A 435 -3.44 7.39 0.91
CA GLN A 435 -4.04 8.04 -0.24
C GLN A 435 -4.31 7.04 -1.37
N GLY A 436 -5.32 7.33 -2.16
CA GLY A 436 -5.67 6.55 -3.35
C GLY A 436 -6.82 5.59 -3.14
N ASN A 437 -7.00 4.68 -4.08
CA ASN A 437 -8.09 3.71 -4.04
C ASN A 437 -7.67 2.35 -4.59
N ARG A 438 -8.36 1.32 -4.11
CA ARG A 438 -8.30 -0.04 -4.66
C ARG A 438 -9.70 -0.53 -4.92
N GLN A 439 -9.96 -0.94 -6.16
CA GLN A 439 -11.23 -1.53 -6.59
C GLN A 439 -10.96 -2.92 -7.15
N GLN A 440 -11.83 -3.86 -6.82
CA GLN A 440 -11.74 -5.21 -7.33
C GLN A 440 -13.13 -5.74 -7.65
N THR A 441 -13.33 -6.22 -8.87
CA THR A 441 -14.53 -6.94 -9.29
C THR A 441 -14.11 -8.34 -9.67
N SER A 442 -14.75 -9.35 -9.11
CA SER A 442 -14.48 -10.74 -9.47
C SER A 442 -15.77 -11.49 -9.79
N GLY A 443 -15.68 -12.33 -10.80
CA GLY A 443 -16.70 -13.30 -11.17
C GLY A 443 -16.10 -14.70 -11.19
N ARG A 444 -16.83 -15.69 -10.67
CA ARG A 444 -16.50 -17.11 -10.74
C ARG A 444 -17.74 -17.87 -11.15
N ILE A 445 -17.60 -18.78 -12.08
CA ILE A 445 -18.68 -19.68 -12.51
C ILE A 445 -18.13 -21.08 -12.68
N THR A 446 -18.82 -22.07 -12.15
CA THR A 446 -18.51 -23.47 -12.45
C THR A 446 -18.97 -23.79 -13.89
N VAL A 447 -18.23 -24.63 -14.61
CA VAL A 447 -18.57 -24.94 -16.00
C VAL A 447 -19.45 -26.18 -16.10
N PRO A 448 -20.19 -26.38 -17.20
CA PRO A 448 -20.94 -27.62 -17.44
C PRO A 448 -20.02 -28.84 -17.36
N GLY A 449 -20.43 -29.86 -16.60
CA GLY A 449 -19.62 -31.03 -16.26
C GLY A 449 -19.14 -31.04 -14.82
N SER A 450 -19.26 -29.91 -14.10
CA SER A 450 -19.12 -29.85 -12.65
C SER A 450 -20.28 -30.53 -11.95
N ASP A 451 -20.01 -31.12 -10.78
CA ASP A 451 -21.06 -31.73 -9.96
C ASP A 451 -22.03 -30.68 -9.42
N LEU A 452 -21.52 -29.48 -9.13
CA LEU A 452 -22.29 -28.32 -8.68
C LEU A 452 -22.23 -27.18 -9.70
N GLN A 453 -23.42 -26.58 -9.99
CA GLN A 453 -23.54 -25.51 -10.98
C GLN A 453 -23.95 -24.22 -10.28
N PHE A 454 -23.01 -23.32 -10.08
CA PHE A 454 -23.23 -22.03 -9.44
C PHE A 454 -22.29 -20.95 -9.99
N TYR A 455 -22.65 -19.70 -9.72
CA TYR A 455 -21.83 -18.54 -10.00
C TYR A 455 -21.76 -17.62 -8.78
N LYS A 456 -20.69 -16.84 -8.72
CA LYS A 456 -20.48 -15.80 -7.70
C LYS A 456 -19.94 -14.55 -8.37
N VAL A 457 -20.44 -13.39 -7.96
CA VAL A 457 -19.93 -12.07 -8.37
C VAL A 457 -19.67 -11.26 -7.11
N SER A 458 -18.54 -10.58 -7.05
CA SER A 458 -18.21 -9.69 -5.93
C SER A 458 -17.60 -8.39 -6.42
N PHE A 459 -17.85 -7.33 -5.66
CA PHE A 459 -17.22 -6.03 -5.81
C PHE A 459 -16.70 -5.58 -4.46
N GLU A 460 -15.44 -5.18 -4.42
CA GLU A 460 -14.79 -4.60 -3.25
C GLU A 460 -14.15 -3.27 -3.63
N ASP A 461 -14.30 -2.27 -2.77
CA ASP A 461 -13.74 -0.94 -2.94
C ASP A 461 -13.14 -0.45 -1.63
N ALA A 462 -12.00 0.23 -1.71
CA ALA A 462 -11.35 0.88 -0.59
C ALA A 462 -10.77 2.22 -1.04
N HIS A 463 -11.16 3.30 -0.38
CA HIS A 463 -10.69 4.66 -0.63
C HIS A 463 -10.00 5.24 0.59
N TYR A 464 -8.93 6.00 0.36
CA TYR A 464 -8.17 6.72 1.39
C TYR A 464 -7.97 8.17 0.95
N TYR A 465 -8.36 9.11 1.79
CA TYR A 465 -8.26 10.54 1.53
C TYR A 465 -7.59 11.26 2.71
N PRO A 466 -6.38 11.80 2.54
CA PRO A 466 -5.71 12.57 3.58
C PRO A 466 -6.28 13.99 3.66
N PHE A 467 -6.48 14.51 4.89
CA PHE A 467 -6.91 15.89 5.11
C PHE A 467 -5.74 16.85 5.29
N ASP A 468 -4.57 16.34 5.62
CA ASP A 468 -3.37 17.11 5.89
C ASP A 468 -2.22 16.71 4.96
N ARG A 469 -1.25 17.64 4.80
CA ARG A 469 -0.08 17.41 3.93
C ARG A 469 0.83 16.29 4.41
N ASP A 470 0.85 16.04 5.71
CA ASP A 470 1.70 15.02 6.35
C ASP A 470 1.03 13.64 6.40
N HIS A 471 -0.18 13.51 5.84
CA HIS A 471 -0.99 12.29 5.81
C HIS A 471 -1.19 11.65 7.19
N GLN A 472 -1.34 12.48 8.23
CA GLN A 472 -1.57 12.02 9.61
C GLN A 472 -3.05 11.78 9.90
N TRP A 473 -3.92 12.60 9.27
CA TRP A 473 -5.36 12.48 9.35
C TRP A 473 -5.90 11.97 8.03
N VAL A 474 -6.43 10.76 8.02
CA VAL A 474 -6.95 10.13 6.81
C VAL A 474 -8.35 9.60 7.06
N VAL A 475 -9.28 9.93 6.16
CA VAL A 475 -10.57 9.23 6.10
C VAL A 475 -10.43 8.09 5.12
N SER A 476 -10.89 6.90 5.53
CA SER A 476 -11.02 5.77 4.62
C SER A 476 -12.45 5.24 4.62
N GLY A 477 -12.87 4.79 3.44
CA GLY A 477 -14.12 4.08 3.23
C GLY A 477 -13.83 2.74 2.59
N ARG A 478 -14.44 1.66 3.10
CA ARG A 478 -14.38 0.34 2.49
C ARG A 478 -15.79 -0.17 2.25
N PHE A 479 -15.99 -0.80 1.12
CA PHE A 479 -17.28 -1.37 0.73
C PHE A 479 -17.07 -2.73 0.08
N LYS A 480 -17.93 -3.68 0.43
CA LYS A 480 -17.98 -5.00 -0.22
C LYS A 480 -19.42 -5.37 -0.46
N THR A 481 -19.71 -5.81 -1.67
CA THR A 481 -20.95 -6.48 -2.00
C THR A 481 -20.67 -7.72 -2.83
N ALA A 482 -21.44 -8.75 -2.59
CA ALA A 482 -21.33 -9.96 -3.37
C ALA A 482 -22.67 -10.68 -3.44
N TYR A 483 -22.84 -11.44 -4.51
CA TYR A 483 -24.00 -12.28 -4.78
C TYR A 483 -23.56 -13.57 -5.46
N GLY A 484 -24.22 -14.67 -5.10
CA GLY A 484 -24.05 -15.94 -5.78
C GLY A 484 -25.37 -16.70 -5.84
N ASP A 485 -25.51 -17.52 -6.87
CA ASP A 485 -26.68 -18.40 -7.01
C ASP A 485 -26.33 -19.61 -7.85
N GLY A 486 -27.20 -20.62 -7.79
CA GLY A 486 -27.13 -21.76 -8.69
C GLY A 486 -27.64 -21.39 -10.09
N TYR A 487 -27.19 -22.15 -11.08
CA TYR A 487 -27.74 -22.09 -12.44
C TYR A 487 -28.05 -23.50 -12.96
N GLY A 488 -28.96 -23.58 -13.94
CA GLY A 488 -29.37 -24.87 -14.44
C GLY A 488 -30.35 -25.61 -13.50
N GLN A 489 -30.68 -26.83 -13.89
CA GLN A 489 -31.59 -27.70 -13.14
C GLN A 489 -30.97 -29.08 -12.96
N LYS A 490 -31.16 -29.67 -11.79
CA LYS A 490 -30.83 -31.05 -11.48
C LYS A 490 -32.03 -31.73 -10.86
N ASN A 491 -32.44 -32.87 -11.38
CA ASN A 491 -33.64 -33.61 -10.94
C ASN A 491 -34.94 -32.81 -10.98
N GLY A 492 -35.07 -31.86 -11.88
CA GLY A 492 -36.27 -30.99 -12.02
C GLY A 492 -36.31 -29.82 -11.05
N TYR A 493 -35.27 -29.60 -10.25
CA TYR A 493 -35.14 -28.49 -9.33
C TYR A 493 -34.07 -27.52 -9.79
N ASN A 494 -34.29 -26.23 -9.59
CA ASN A 494 -33.26 -25.22 -9.83
C ASN A 494 -32.13 -25.42 -8.82
N GLN A 495 -30.90 -25.36 -9.30
CA GLN A 495 -29.72 -25.38 -8.44
C GLN A 495 -29.64 -24.10 -7.61
N VAL A 496 -29.00 -24.17 -6.46
CA VAL A 496 -28.78 -23.07 -5.53
C VAL A 496 -27.29 -22.96 -5.22
N LEU A 497 -26.85 -21.82 -4.71
CA LEU A 497 -25.47 -21.69 -4.21
C LEU A 497 -25.24 -22.75 -3.12
N PRO A 498 -24.17 -23.54 -3.19
CA PRO A 498 -23.80 -24.45 -2.11
C PRO A 498 -23.62 -23.71 -0.80
N PHE A 499 -24.18 -24.22 0.29
CA PHE A 499 -24.15 -23.54 1.59
C PHE A 499 -22.73 -23.30 2.12
N PHE A 500 -21.76 -24.12 1.77
CA PHE A 500 -20.35 -23.95 2.10
C PHE A 500 -19.64 -22.87 1.27
N GLU A 501 -20.30 -22.36 0.23
CA GLU A 501 -19.88 -21.19 -0.57
C GLU A 501 -20.60 -19.89 -0.17
N ASN A 502 -21.44 -19.92 0.87
CA ASN A 502 -22.15 -18.76 1.38
C ASN A 502 -21.22 -17.65 1.85
N TYR A 503 -21.74 -16.44 1.88
CA TYR A 503 -21.08 -15.27 2.45
C TYR A 503 -21.40 -15.14 3.93
N TYR A 504 -20.45 -14.58 4.68
CA TYR A 504 -20.53 -14.37 6.12
C TYR A 504 -20.01 -12.97 6.47
N ALA A 505 -20.50 -12.38 7.56
CA ALA A 505 -19.95 -11.16 8.14
C ALA A 505 -19.89 -11.26 9.67
N GLY A 506 -19.12 -10.37 10.27
CA GLY A 506 -18.71 -10.37 11.67
C GLY A 506 -17.21 -10.60 11.80
N GLY A 507 -16.63 -10.16 12.92
CA GLY A 507 -15.20 -10.29 13.20
C GLY A 507 -14.35 -9.09 12.75
N SER A 508 -13.05 -9.23 12.83
CA SER A 508 -12.09 -8.13 12.71
C SER A 508 -12.01 -7.48 11.32
N GLN A 509 -12.41 -8.19 10.26
CA GLN A 509 -12.29 -7.67 8.89
C GLN A 509 -13.52 -6.85 8.48
N TRP A 510 -14.72 -7.37 8.74
CA TRP A 510 -15.99 -6.77 8.39
C TRP A 510 -16.95 -6.88 9.57
N MET A 511 -17.61 -5.78 9.94
CA MET A 511 -18.53 -5.74 11.08
C MET A 511 -17.83 -6.00 12.42
N ARG A 512 -16.82 -5.20 12.73
CA ARG A 512 -16.12 -5.23 14.05
C ARG A 512 -17.12 -4.97 15.18
N GLY A 513 -16.91 -5.60 16.32
CA GLY A 513 -17.88 -5.60 17.44
C GLY A 513 -18.87 -6.75 17.41
N PHE A 514 -18.98 -7.47 16.31
CA PHE A 514 -19.73 -8.72 16.22
C PHE A 514 -18.76 -9.92 16.23
N GLN A 515 -19.21 -11.06 16.77
CA GLN A 515 -18.43 -12.30 16.67
C GLN A 515 -18.20 -12.67 15.20
N SER A 516 -17.11 -13.36 14.91
CA SER A 516 -16.81 -13.85 13.57
C SER A 516 -17.95 -14.70 13.03
N ASN A 517 -18.33 -14.41 11.78
CA ASN A 517 -19.38 -15.11 11.05
C ASN A 517 -20.77 -15.07 11.69
N SER A 518 -20.99 -14.19 12.67
CA SER A 518 -22.27 -14.17 13.44
C SER A 518 -23.40 -13.35 12.77
N VAL A 519 -23.10 -12.59 11.72
CA VAL A 519 -24.08 -11.76 11.01
C VAL A 519 -24.63 -12.53 9.82
N GLY A 520 -25.94 -12.70 9.77
CA GLY A 520 -26.62 -13.34 8.64
C GLY A 520 -27.64 -14.39 9.08
N PRO A 521 -28.19 -15.14 8.11
CA PRO A 521 -29.15 -16.20 8.34
C PRO A 521 -28.66 -17.27 9.29
N ARG A 522 -29.57 -17.78 10.13
CA ARG A 522 -29.29 -18.84 11.11
C ARG A 522 -29.63 -20.22 10.56
N GLY A 523 -28.91 -21.23 11.02
CA GLY A 523 -29.25 -22.62 10.74
C GLY A 523 -30.58 -23.02 11.37
N ILE A 524 -31.42 -23.73 10.62
CA ILE A 524 -32.69 -24.27 11.09
C ILE A 524 -32.50 -25.77 11.33
N GLN A 525 -32.40 -26.15 12.58
CA GLN A 525 -32.25 -27.55 12.97
C GLN A 525 -33.61 -28.26 12.91
N LEU A 526 -33.66 -29.42 12.26
CA LEU A 526 -34.84 -30.26 12.18
C LEU A 526 -34.82 -31.30 13.29
N ASP A 527 -35.87 -31.31 14.13
CA ASP A 527 -36.05 -32.39 15.11
C ASP A 527 -36.60 -33.64 14.42
N ARG A 528 -35.89 -34.74 14.50
CA ARG A 528 -36.28 -36.04 13.90
C ARG A 528 -37.38 -36.77 14.68
N THR A 529 -37.73 -36.30 15.86
CA THR A 529 -38.68 -37.03 16.74
C THR A 529 -40.15 -36.79 16.45
N ILE A 530 -40.50 -35.84 15.57
CA ILE A 530 -41.87 -35.49 15.25
C ILE A 530 -42.23 -35.87 13.79
N VAL A 531 -43.08 -36.89 13.65
CA VAL A 531 -43.45 -37.50 12.36
C VAL A 531 -44.46 -36.65 11.54
N SER A 532 -45.06 -35.61 12.10
CA SER A 532 -45.93 -34.69 11.33
C SER A 532 -45.94 -33.29 11.96
N GLY A 533 -45.31 -32.36 11.27
CA GLY A 533 -45.10 -30.98 11.69
C GLY A 533 -43.77 -30.82 12.38
N ALA A 534 -42.71 -30.66 11.60
CA ALA A 534 -41.37 -30.44 12.16
C ALA A 534 -41.36 -29.18 13.02
N VAL A 535 -41.12 -29.35 14.34
CA VAL A 535 -40.80 -28.22 15.20
C VAL A 535 -39.36 -27.77 14.85
N VAL A 536 -39.25 -26.52 14.48
CA VAL A 536 -38.05 -25.92 14.00
C VAL A 536 -37.44 -25.08 15.12
N TYR A 537 -36.20 -25.35 15.49
CA TYR A 537 -35.46 -24.53 16.44
C TYR A 537 -34.36 -23.79 15.68
N PRO A 538 -34.42 -22.44 15.57
CA PRO A 538 -33.29 -21.68 15.05
C PRO A 538 -32.12 -21.81 16.02
N GLU A 539 -30.97 -22.20 15.51
CA GLU A 539 -29.75 -22.20 16.28
C GLU A 539 -29.13 -20.80 16.36
N ASP A 540 -28.28 -20.59 17.36
CA ASP A 540 -27.48 -19.35 17.44
C ASP A 540 -26.37 -19.30 16.38
N LYS A 541 -26.05 -20.43 15.75
CA LYS A 541 -25.04 -20.55 14.70
C LYS A 541 -25.55 -20.07 13.34
N SER A 542 -24.70 -19.31 12.63
CA SER A 542 -25.01 -18.81 11.28
C SER A 542 -24.79 -19.90 10.23
N ILE A 543 -25.59 -19.87 9.17
CA ILE A 543 -25.34 -20.65 7.95
C ILE A 543 -24.87 -19.75 6.80
N GLY A 544 -24.83 -18.43 7.03
CA GLY A 544 -24.53 -17.46 5.98
C GLY A 544 -25.65 -17.28 4.98
N GLY A 545 -25.37 -16.53 3.93
CA GLY A 545 -26.33 -16.25 2.86
C GLY A 545 -25.66 -16.16 1.51
N ASN A 546 -26.48 -16.18 0.47
CA ASN A 546 -25.99 -16.06 -0.91
C ASN A 546 -25.73 -14.60 -1.34
N ALA A 547 -26.03 -13.63 -0.49
CA ALA A 547 -25.79 -12.21 -0.73
C ALA A 547 -25.23 -11.50 0.50
N ILE A 548 -24.35 -10.53 0.30
CA ILE A 548 -23.73 -9.70 1.34
C ILE A 548 -23.58 -8.26 0.86
N ALA A 549 -23.82 -7.32 1.76
CA ALA A 549 -23.45 -5.92 1.58
C ALA A 549 -22.93 -5.37 2.92
N VAL A 550 -21.68 -4.93 2.94
CA VAL A 550 -21.01 -4.38 4.13
C VAL A 550 -20.23 -3.15 3.75
N ALA A 551 -20.22 -2.17 4.63
CA ALA A 551 -19.45 -0.95 4.48
C ALA A 551 -18.77 -0.58 5.81
N SER A 552 -17.62 0.06 5.71
CA SER A 552 -16.85 0.56 6.83
C SER A 552 -16.36 1.97 6.53
N ALA A 553 -16.58 2.89 7.45
CA ALA A 553 -15.99 4.22 7.43
C ALA A 553 -14.99 4.32 8.58
N GLU A 554 -13.78 4.81 8.31
CA GLU A 554 -12.73 4.91 9.31
C GLU A 554 -12.11 6.31 9.29
N LEU A 555 -11.87 6.86 10.46
CA LEU A 555 -11.02 8.02 10.67
C LEU A 555 -9.70 7.54 11.28
N ILE A 556 -8.64 7.66 10.51
CA ILE A 556 -7.29 7.38 10.94
C ILE A 556 -6.75 8.64 11.59
N VAL A 557 -6.23 8.53 12.80
CA VAL A 557 -5.73 9.63 13.59
C VAL A 557 -4.25 9.43 13.95
N PRO A 558 -3.51 10.51 14.23
CA PRO A 558 -2.14 10.39 14.71
C PRO A 558 -2.10 9.51 15.97
N THR A 559 -1.27 8.47 15.95
CA THR A 559 -1.13 7.58 17.10
C THR A 559 -0.42 8.33 18.22
N PRO A 560 -1.05 8.53 19.39
CA PRO A 560 -0.43 9.25 20.49
C PRO A 560 0.78 8.50 21.04
N PHE A 561 1.77 9.24 21.55
CA PHE A 561 2.96 8.72 22.24
C PHE A 561 3.93 7.88 21.39
N ILE A 562 3.83 7.91 20.05
CA ILE A 562 4.73 7.16 19.15
C ILE A 562 5.57 8.14 18.33
N SER A 563 6.88 7.86 18.25
CA SER A 563 7.79 8.63 17.40
C SER A 563 7.55 8.33 15.91
N ASP A 564 7.93 9.25 15.03
CA ASP A 564 7.75 9.16 13.58
C ASP A 564 8.35 7.87 12.98
N THR A 565 9.38 7.33 13.60
CA THR A 565 10.06 6.09 13.18
C THR A 565 9.15 4.86 13.22
N TYR A 566 8.18 4.82 14.14
CA TYR A 566 7.26 3.68 14.32
C TYR A 566 5.86 3.90 13.74
N ARG A 567 5.59 5.06 13.13
CA ARG A 567 4.28 5.38 12.52
C ARG A 567 3.87 4.41 11.41
N ASN A 568 4.84 3.80 10.74
CA ASN A 568 4.58 2.80 9.70
C ASN A 568 4.24 1.41 10.27
N GLN A 569 4.29 1.22 11.58
CA GLN A 569 4.07 -0.07 12.24
C GLN A 569 2.79 -0.11 13.07
N LEU A 570 2.26 1.05 13.46
CA LEU A 570 1.08 1.15 14.29
C LEU A 570 0.14 2.26 13.78
N ARG A 571 -1.15 1.94 13.70
CA ARG A 571 -2.21 2.84 13.24
C ARG A 571 -3.35 2.87 14.26
N THR A 572 -3.80 4.06 14.61
CA THR A 572 -4.98 4.28 15.44
C THR A 572 -6.14 4.72 14.56
N THR A 573 -7.29 4.04 14.72
CA THR A 573 -8.49 4.33 13.92
C THR A 573 -9.73 4.39 14.80
N VAL A 574 -10.66 5.27 14.42
CA VAL A 574 -12.05 5.24 14.86
C VAL A 574 -12.88 4.78 13.67
N PHE A 575 -13.74 3.82 13.87
CA PHE A 575 -14.48 3.20 12.77
C PHE A 575 -15.99 3.10 13.05
N TYR A 576 -16.73 3.02 11.97
CA TYR A 576 -18.14 2.70 11.95
C TYR A 576 -18.41 1.68 10.86
N ASP A 577 -18.92 0.51 11.25
CA ASP A 577 -19.21 -0.59 10.35
C ASP A 577 -20.72 -0.80 10.25
N VAL A 578 -21.22 -1.04 9.04
CA VAL A 578 -22.64 -1.34 8.79
C VAL A 578 -22.73 -2.41 7.71
N GLY A 579 -23.70 -3.31 7.85
CA GLY A 579 -23.92 -4.31 6.81
C GLY A 579 -24.92 -5.38 7.16
N THR A 580 -25.12 -6.25 6.20
CA THR A 580 -26.03 -7.39 6.32
C THR A 580 -25.61 -8.53 5.39
N VAL A 581 -26.02 -9.73 5.75
CA VAL A 581 -25.94 -10.94 4.93
C VAL A 581 -27.33 -11.53 4.86
N TRP A 582 -27.79 -11.93 3.68
CA TRP A 582 -29.14 -12.50 3.51
C TRP A 582 -29.13 -13.63 2.49
N ASP A 583 -30.19 -14.43 2.48
CA ASP A 583 -30.41 -15.51 1.53
C ASP A 583 -31.66 -15.19 0.69
N THR A 584 -31.51 -15.17 -0.62
CA THR A 584 -32.59 -14.89 -1.58
C THR A 584 -33.29 -16.15 -2.08
N THR A 585 -32.77 -17.33 -1.77
CA THR A 585 -33.23 -18.62 -2.35
C THR A 585 -33.90 -19.52 -1.33
N PHE A 586 -33.70 -19.29 -0.04
CA PHE A 586 -34.32 -20.11 1.00
C PHE A 586 -35.66 -19.52 1.43
N ASN A 587 -36.71 -20.33 1.36
CA ASN A 587 -38.05 -19.95 1.83
C ASN A 587 -38.27 -20.54 3.23
N ASP A 588 -38.21 -19.69 4.24
CA ASP A 588 -38.40 -20.02 5.64
C ASP A 588 -39.88 -20.19 6.03
N SER A 589 -40.82 -19.65 5.23
CA SER A 589 -42.26 -19.75 5.49
C SER A 589 -42.80 -21.20 5.46
N LEU A 590 -42.01 -22.12 4.91
CA LEU A 590 -42.36 -23.55 4.90
C LEU A 590 -42.10 -24.23 6.24
N TYR A 591 -41.41 -23.57 7.16
CA TYR A 591 -41.02 -24.09 8.46
C TYR A 591 -41.77 -23.34 9.54
N THR A 592 -42.78 -23.99 10.14
CA THR A 592 -43.55 -23.40 11.23
C THR A 592 -42.76 -23.55 12.55
N CYS A 593 -42.55 -22.44 13.23
CA CYS A 593 -41.95 -22.42 14.53
C CYS A 593 -42.97 -22.72 15.62
N GLY A 594 -42.67 -23.63 16.53
CA GLY A 594 -43.46 -23.86 17.73
C GLY A 594 -43.40 -22.67 18.70
N TYR A 595 -44.18 -22.74 19.83
CA TYR A 595 -44.36 -21.68 20.83
C TYR A 595 -43.11 -21.02 21.43
N ALA A 596 -41.88 -21.48 21.08
CA ALA A 596 -40.61 -20.99 21.61
C ALA A 596 -39.87 -20.03 20.69
N CYS A 597 -40.41 -19.67 19.52
CA CYS A 597 -39.69 -18.79 18.57
C CYS A 597 -40.15 -17.33 18.69
N ASP A 598 -39.60 -16.63 19.67
CA ASP A 598 -39.69 -15.15 19.73
C ASP A 598 -38.80 -14.44 18.66
N ARG A 599 -38.06 -15.18 17.85
CA ARG A 599 -37.10 -14.64 16.88
C ARG A 599 -37.35 -15.24 15.50
N TYR A 600 -38.29 -14.66 14.79
CA TYR A 600 -38.45 -14.91 13.36
C TYR A 600 -37.35 -14.17 12.59
N TYR A 601 -36.56 -14.88 11.81
CA TYR A 601 -35.55 -14.28 10.93
C TYR A 601 -36.08 -14.33 9.50
N ASP A 602 -36.30 -13.14 8.92
CA ASP A 602 -36.57 -13.01 7.48
C ASP A 602 -35.24 -13.17 6.71
N TYR A 603 -35.01 -14.38 6.22
CA TYR A 603 -33.78 -14.74 5.49
C TYR A 603 -33.66 -14.07 4.12
N ALA A 604 -34.78 -13.60 3.55
CA ALA A 604 -34.81 -13.00 2.24
C ALA A 604 -34.68 -11.47 2.26
N SER A 605 -34.70 -10.84 3.43
CA SER A 605 -34.78 -9.39 3.53
C SER A 605 -33.39 -8.75 3.76
N PRO A 606 -32.97 -7.81 2.88
CA PRO A 606 -31.80 -6.98 3.12
C PRO A 606 -32.04 -5.91 4.21
N SER A 607 -33.26 -5.82 4.77
CA SER A 607 -33.61 -4.79 5.77
C SER A 607 -33.00 -5.03 7.15
N ASN A 608 -32.41 -6.19 7.43
CA ASN A 608 -31.77 -6.53 8.69
C ASN A 608 -30.36 -5.97 8.81
N LEU A 609 -30.22 -4.66 8.57
CA LEU A 609 -28.95 -3.95 8.75
C LEU A 609 -28.47 -4.05 10.20
N ARG A 610 -27.20 -4.39 10.39
CA ARG A 610 -26.48 -4.36 11.65
C ARG A 610 -25.44 -3.23 11.63
N MET A 611 -25.29 -2.53 12.76
CA MET A 611 -24.36 -1.41 12.93
C MET A 611 -23.45 -1.68 14.12
#